data_a070ce2fbb196671e06b2e887dcfc5d7
#
_entry.id   a070ce2fbb196671e06b2e887dcfc5d7
#
_cell.length_a   1.000
_cell.length_b   1.000
_cell.length_c   1.000
_cell.angle_alpha   90.00
_cell.angle_beta   90.00
_cell.angle_gamma   90.00
#
_symmetry.space_group_name_H-M   'P 1'
#
loop_
_entity.id
_entity.type
_entity.pdbx_description
1 polymer ?
#
loop_
_entity_poly.entity_id
_entity_poly.type
_entity_poly.pdbx_seq_one_letter_code
_entity_poly.pdbx_strand_id
1 'polypeptide(L)'
;MIRQVCPDRVVCPSPERNYARAGVSHPDHRAVGSAALDAVYPDARNPFAFPELRDQEGLAPWKVREVWIAGSPSATHFVDVTATFGRKIAALRAHESQIGHADDLEERIRGWLTRAAALGGLPEGRLAEAFQVLDTQG
;
A
#
# COMPACT_ATOMS: atom_id res chain seq x y z
N MET A 1 -7.17 -1.19 15.76
CA MET A 1 -7.11 -2.08 14.57
C MET A 1 -5.82 -2.91 14.50
N ILE A 2 -4.59 -2.35 14.43
CA ILE A 2 -3.35 -3.15 14.32
C ILE A 2 -3.23 -4.17 15.46
N ARG A 3 -3.42 -3.77 16.73
CA ARG A 3 -3.38 -4.69 17.88
C ARG A 3 -4.51 -5.72 17.92
N GLN A 4 -5.61 -5.51 17.18
CA GLN A 4 -6.71 -6.49 17.07
C GLN A 4 -6.41 -7.54 16.00
N VAL A 5 -5.85 -7.11 14.86
CA VAL A 5 -5.59 -7.97 13.68
C VAL A 5 -4.26 -8.69 13.80
N CYS A 6 -3.29 -8.09 14.50
CA CYS A 6 -1.93 -8.58 14.65
C CYS A 6 -1.24 -8.93 13.32
N PRO A 7 -1.23 -8.02 12.34
CA PRO A 7 -0.71 -8.33 11.00
C PRO A 7 0.81 -8.42 10.98
N ASP A 8 1.36 -9.34 10.20
CA ASP A 8 2.79 -9.36 9.88
C ASP A 8 3.17 -8.23 8.92
N ARG A 9 2.25 -7.87 8.02
CA ARG A 9 2.46 -6.86 6.97
C ARG A 9 1.31 -5.86 6.93
N VAL A 10 1.67 -4.57 6.80
CA VAL A 10 0.73 -3.49 6.51
C VAL A 10 1.02 -2.95 5.11
N VAL A 11 -0.02 -2.79 4.29
CA VAL A 11 0.07 -2.15 2.97
C VAL A 11 -0.61 -0.80 3.05
N CYS A 12 0.08 0.26 2.65
CA CYS A 12 -0.47 1.62 2.66
C CYS A 12 0.01 2.43 1.45
N PRO A 13 -0.68 3.53 1.11
CA PRO A 13 -0.16 4.48 0.12
C PRO A 13 1.07 5.23 0.66
N SER A 14 1.87 5.81 -0.26
CA SER A 14 3.01 6.64 0.13
C SER A 14 2.59 7.94 0.82
N PRO A 15 3.23 8.32 1.94
CA PRO A 15 3.07 9.63 2.54
C PRO A 15 3.83 10.72 1.77
N GLU A 16 4.73 10.33 0.87
CA GLU A 16 5.58 11.25 0.14
C GLU A 16 4.86 11.91 -1.03
N ARG A 17 5.24 13.14 -1.34
CA ARG A 17 4.80 13.81 -2.56
C ARG A 17 5.68 13.37 -3.73
N ASN A 18 5.06 12.75 -4.71
CA ASN A 18 5.74 12.38 -5.95
C ASN A 18 5.63 13.54 -6.96
N TYR A 19 6.71 14.29 -7.14
CA TYR A 19 6.74 15.45 -8.04
C TYR A 19 6.76 15.06 -9.52
N ALA A 20 7.20 13.85 -9.85
CA ALA A 20 7.17 13.34 -11.22
C ALA A 20 5.77 12.85 -11.63
N ARG A 21 4.92 12.51 -10.66
CA ARG A 21 3.59 11.95 -10.89
C ARG A 21 2.60 12.49 -9.85
N ALA A 22 2.21 13.75 -9.99
CA ALA A 22 1.34 14.44 -9.02
C ALA A 22 0.03 13.68 -8.72
N GLY A 23 -0.56 13.01 -9.71
CA GLY A 23 -1.83 12.27 -9.55
C GLY A 23 -1.78 11.11 -8.56
N VAL A 24 -0.60 10.52 -8.27
CA VAL A 24 -0.47 9.48 -7.24
C VAL A 24 -0.24 10.03 -5.84
N SER A 25 -0.13 11.35 -5.71
CA SER A 25 0.19 12.04 -4.44
C SER A 25 -1.01 12.82 -3.89
N HIS A 26 -2.23 12.30 -4.08
CA HIS A 26 -3.43 12.94 -3.53
C HIS A 26 -3.26 13.18 -2.01
N PRO A 27 -3.71 14.33 -1.46
CA PRO A 27 -3.59 14.63 -0.04
C PRO A 27 -4.11 13.52 0.88
N ASP A 28 -5.26 12.92 0.54
CA ASP A 28 -5.87 11.85 1.33
C ASP A 28 -4.99 10.59 1.35
N HIS A 29 -4.40 10.22 0.21
CA HIS A 29 -3.48 9.08 0.14
C HIS A 29 -2.26 9.32 1.03
N ARG A 30 -1.69 10.52 1.01
CA ARG A 30 -0.55 10.88 1.84
C ARG A 30 -0.90 10.90 3.33
N ALA A 31 -2.07 11.43 3.68
CA ALA A 31 -2.55 11.43 5.06
C ALA A 31 -2.75 10.00 5.59
N VAL A 32 -3.38 9.13 4.80
CA VAL A 32 -3.53 7.70 5.14
C VAL A 32 -2.18 7.02 5.27
N GLY A 33 -1.23 7.27 4.36
CA GLY A 33 0.11 6.71 4.42
C GLY A 33 0.85 7.12 5.68
N SER A 34 0.82 8.41 6.03
CA SER A 34 1.41 8.92 7.27
C SER A 34 0.79 8.28 8.50
N ALA A 35 -0.54 8.29 8.59
CA ALA A 35 -1.25 7.70 9.73
C ALA A 35 -0.99 6.19 9.89
N ALA A 36 -0.85 5.46 8.76
CA ALA A 36 -0.52 4.04 8.79
C ALA A 36 0.89 3.79 9.34
N LEU A 37 1.87 4.60 8.94
CA LEU A 37 3.24 4.52 9.45
C LEU A 37 3.31 4.85 10.94
N ASP A 38 2.65 5.92 11.38
CA ASP A 38 2.56 6.31 12.79
C ASP A 38 1.89 5.20 13.62
N ALA A 39 0.82 4.61 13.10
CA ALA A 39 0.12 3.50 13.75
C ALA A 39 1.00 2.24 13.87
N VAL A 40 1.85 1.94 12.89
CA VAL A 40 2.83 0.84 12.94
C VAL A 40 3.95 1.16 13.93
N TYR A 41 4.48 2.38 13.85
CA TYR A 41 5.55 2.88 14.72
C TYR A 41 5.37 4.38 14.99
N PRO A 42 5.26 4.80 16.26
CA PRO A 42 5.47 3.95 17.46
C PRO A 42 4.20 3.29 18.02
N ASP A 43 2.99 3.62 17.57
CA ASP A 43 1.75 3.45 18.32
C ASP A 43 1.41 2.01 18.67
N ALA A 44 1.42 1.10 17.68
CA ALA A 44 0.99 -0.28 17.92
C ALA A 44 1.95 -1.05 18.83
N ARG A 45 3.26 -0.72 18.81
CA ARG A 45 4.27 -1.44 19.58
C ARG A 45 4.56 -0.82 20.95
N ASN A 46 4.18 0.43 21.18
CA ASN A 46 4.44 1.14 22.41
C ASN A 46 3.36 0.82 23.46
N PRO A 47 3.68 0.17 24.60
CA PRO A 47 2.69 -0.18 25.62
C PRO A 47 2.06 1.03 26.31
N PHE A 48 2.67 2.21 26.18
CA PHE A 48 2.17 3.46 26.78
C PHE A 48 1.33 4.29 25.79
N ALA A 49 1.36 3.95 24.51
CA ALA A 49 0.43 4.55 23.53
C ALA A 49 -0.92 3.84 23.63
N PHE A 50 -2.00 4.62 23.78
CA PHE A 50 -3.36 4.11 23.91
C PHE A 50 -3.47 3.02 25.00
N PRO A 51 -3.15 3.32 26.27
CA PRO A 51 -3.11 2.33 27.34
C PRO A 51 -4.47 1.64 27.56
N GLU A 52 -5.58 2.32 27.24
CA GLU A 52 -6.93 1.78 27.29
C GLU A 52 -7.11 0.53 26.42
N LEU A 53 -6.43 0.43 25.30
CA LEU A 53 -6.49 -0.76 24.44
C LEU A 53 -5.96 -2.01 25.15
N ARG A 54 -4.92 -1.84 25.97
CA ARG A 54 -4.36 -2.93 26.79
C ARG A 54 -5.19 -3.18 28.04
N ASP A 55 -5.53 -2.11 28.78
CA ASP A 55 -6.06 -2.20 30.13
C ASP A 55 -7.56 -2.50 30.16
N GLN A 56 -8.29 -2.08 29.13
CA GLN A 56 -9.75 -2.27 29.04
C GLN A 56 -10.15 -3.32 28.00
N GLU A 57 -9.40 -3.39 26.87
CA GLU A 57 -9.74 -4.27 25.74
C GLU A 57 -8.84 -5.51 25.67
N GLY A 58 -7.81 -5.62 26.50
CA GLY A 58 -6.88 -6.75 26.52
C GLY A 58 -5.98 -6.85 25.28
N LEU A 59 -5.86 -5.77 24.51
CA LEU A 59 -5.09 -5.72 23.27
C LEU A 59 -3.62 -5.39 23.55
N ALA A 60 -2.77 -6.42 23.60
CA ALA A 60 -1.34 -6.24 23.80
C ALA A 60 -0.67 -5.45 22.69
N PRO A 61 0.45 -4.75 22.93
CA PRO A 61 1.26 -4.16 21.90
C PRO A 61 1.65 -5.17 20.81
N TRP A 62 1.67 -4.72 19.56
CA TRP A 62 2.00 -5.58 18.42
C TRP A 62 3.09 -4.98 17.56
N LYS A 63 4.04 -5.80 17.10
CA LYS A 63 5.13 -5.42 16.22
C LYS A 63 4.85 -5.96 14.82
N VAL A 64 4.40 -5.09 13.92
CA VAL A 64 4.30 -5.39 12.49
C VAL A 64 5.71 -5.67 11.96
N ARG A 65 5.89 -6.63 11.08
CA ARG A 65 7.22 -6.97 10.51
C ARG A 65 7.62 -6.09 9.35
N GLU A 66 6.68 -5.81 8.46
CA GLU A 66 6.94 -5.09 7.22
C GLU A 66 5.85 -4.09 6.92
N VAL A 67 6.25 -2.94 6.37
CA VAL A 67 5.32 -2.02 5.71
C VAL A 67 5.62 -1.96 4.23
N TRP A 68 4.61 -2.21 3.41
CA TRP A 68 4.68 -2.12 1.96
C TRP A 68 4.00 -0.84 1.49
N ILE A 69 4.78 0.09 0.95
CA ILE A 69 4.31 1.41 0.55
C ILE A 69 4.07 1.42 -0.96
N ALA A 70 2.79 1.51 -1.34
CA ALA A 70 2.38 1.63 -2.73
C ALA A 70 2.51 3.08 -3.24
N GLY A 71 2.90 3.25 -4.49
CA GLY A 71 3.04 4.58 -5.12
C GLY A 71 4.23 5.41 -4.62
N SER A 72 5.15 4.80 -3.87
CA SER A 72 6.40 5.46 -3.47
C SER A 72 7.28 5.76 -4.69
N PRO A 73 7.96 6.92 -4.71
CA PRO A 73 8.99 7.21 -5.71
C PRO A 73 10.23 6.33 -5.57
N SER A 74 10.42 5.70 -4.41
CA SER A 74 11.57 4.86 -4.05
C SER A 74 11.23 3.36 -4.06
N ALA A 75 10.26 2.93 -4.88
CA ALA A 75 9.87 1.52 -4.97
C ALA A 75 11.02 0.67 -5.54
N THR A 76 11.34 -0.42 -4.84
CA THR A 76 12.41 -1.37 -5.22
C THR A 76 11.94 -2.83 -5.24
N HIS A 77 10.71 -3.09 -4.80
CA HIS A 77 10.12 -4.43 -4.77
C HIS A 77 8.97 -4.52 -5.77
N PHE A 78 9.03 -5.52 -6.65
CA PHE A 78 8.09 -5.67 -7.76
C PHE A 78 7.41 -7.04 -7.69
N VAL A 79 6.08 -7.03 -7.62
CA VAL A 79 5.26 -8.25 -7.52
C VAL A 79 4.58 -8.51 -8.84
N ASP A 80 4.83 -9.67 -9.43
CA ASP A 80 4.12 -10.12 -10.65
C ASP A 80 2.62 -10.32 -10.35
N VAL A 81 1.78 -9.52 -10.99
CA VAL A 81 0.32 -9.56 -10.85
C VAL A 81 -0.38 -9.95 -12.15
N THR A 82 0.36 -10.50 -13.11
CA THR A 82 -0.16 -10.87 -14.43
C THR A 82 -1.40 -11.75 -14.32
N ALA A 83 -1.33 -12.79 -13.51
CA ALA A 83 -2.43 -13.74 -13.33
C ALA A 83 -3.66 -13.16 -12.60
N THR A 84 -3.49 -12.05 -11.87
CA THR A 84 -4.55 -11.42 -11.08
C THR A 84 -5.05 -10.11 -11.68
N PHE A 85 -4.57 -9.74 -12.85
CA PHE A 85 -4.91 -8.46 -13.50
C PHE A 85 -6.42 -8.26 -13.67
N GLY A 86 -7.14 -9.28 -14.14
CA GLY A 86 -8.60 -9.19 -14.27
C GLY A 86 -9.32 -8.92 -12.95
N ARG A 87 -8.84 -9.50 -11.84
CA ARG A 87 -9.38 -9.24 -10.49
C ARG A 87 -9.13 -7.79 -10.07
N LYS A 88 -7.96 -7.24 -10.39
CA LYS A 88 -7.64 -5.82 -10.13
C LYS A 88 -8.60 -4.90 -10.89
N ILE A 89 -8.85 -5.16 -12.17
CA ILE A 89 -9.79 -4.36 -12.97
C ILE A 89 -11.21 -4.45 -12.41
N ALA A 90 -11.67 -5.64 -12.04
CA ALA A 90 -12.98 -5.81 -11.42
C ALA A 90 -13.11 -5.04 -10.10
N ALA A 91 -12.07 -5.08 -9.25
CA ALA A 91 -12.04 -4.33 -8.00
C ALA A 91 -12.08 -2.80 -8.24
N LEU A 92 -11.35 -2.30 -9.23
CA LEU A 92 -11.36 -0.87 -9.59
C LEU A 92 -12.73 -0.45 -10.13
N ARG A 93 -13.37 -1.26 -10.97
CA ARG A 93 -14.71 -0.99 -11.50
C ARG A 93 -15.80 -0.96 -10.43
N ALA A 94 -15.62 -1.64 -9.30
CA ALA A 94 -16.54 -1.58 -8.16
C ALA A 94 -16.57 -0.19 -7.48
N HIS A 95 -15.59 0.67 -7.74
CA HIS A 95 -15.61 2.09 -7.35
C HIS A 95 -16.31 2.94 -8.41
N GLU A 96 -17.59 2.66 -8.66
CA GLU A 96 -18.38 3.25 -9.75
C GLU A 96 -18.35 4.78 -9.78
N SER A 97 -18.54 5.42 -8.61
CA SER A 97 -18.57 6.88 -8.49
C SER A 97 -17.21 7.56 -8.79
N GLN A 98 -16.11 6.82 -8.76
CA GLN A 98 -14.76 7.37 -8.92
C GLN A 98 -14.20 7.09 -10.33
N ILE A 99 -14.17 5.83 -10.73
CA ILE A 99 -13.48 5.38 -11.93
C ILE A 99 -14.22 4.29 -12.70
N GLY A 100 -15.33 3.76 -12.17
CA GLY A 100 -16.03 2.60 -12.76
C GLY A 100 -16.51 2.83 -14.19
N HIS A 101 -16.77 4.09 -14.55
CA HIS A 101 -17.25 4.53 -15.85
C HIS A 101 -16.14 4.91 -16.85
N ALA A 102 -14.86 4.80 -16.47
CA ALA A 102 -13.76 5.18 -17.35
C ALA A 102 -13.52 4.10 -18.42
N ASP A 103 -13.77 4.42 -19.70
CA ASP A 103 -13.64 3.48 -20.82
C ASP A 103 -12.19 3.02 -21.02
N ASP A 104 -11.22 3.89 -20.76
CA ASP A 104 -9.78 3.62 -20.90
C ASP A 104 -9.12 2.98 -19.67
N LEU A 105 -9.91 2.64 -18.64
CA LEU A 105 -9.39 2.16 -17.36
C LEU A 105 -8.41 1.00 -17.52
N GLU A 106 -8.82 -0.03 -18.25
CA GLU A 106 -8.00 -1.24 -18.40
C GLU A 106 -6.69 -0.96 -19.11
N GLU A 107 -6.71 -0.21 -20.21
CA GLU A 107 -5.52 0.14 -20.98
C GLU A 107 -4.55 0.97 -20.12
N ARG A 108 -5.05 1.96 -19.40
CA ARG A 108 -4.27 2.82 -18.51
C ARG A 108 -3.60 2.04 -17.40
N ILE A 109 -4.35 1.17 -16.73
CA ILE A 109 -3.80 0.34 -15.63
C ILE A 109 -2.77 -0.65 -16.18
N ARG A 110 -3.07 -1.32 -17.29
CA ARG A 110 -2.13 -2.22 -17.97
C ARG A 110 -0.82 -1.49 -18.30
N GLY A 111 -0.88 -0.31 -18.87
CA GLY A 111 0.30 0.50 -19.20
C GLY A 111 1.14 0.85 -17.97
N TRP A 112 0.53 1.11 -16.82
CA TRP A 112 1.27 1.36 -15.57
C TRP A 112 1.96 0.10 -15.04
N LEU A 113 1.25 -1.02 -15.04
CA LEU A 113 1.78 -2.30 -14.55
C LEU A 113 2.88 -2.87 -15.46
N THR A 114 2.77 -2.66 -16.78
CA THR A 114 3.81 -3.03 -17.76
C THR A 114 5.10 -2.24 -17.48
N ARG A 115 4.99 -0.92 -17.25
CA ARG A 115 6.17 -0.11 -16.90
C ARG A 115 6.80 -0.54 -15.58
N ALA A 116 5.99 -0.87 -14.57
CA ALA A 116 6.50 -1.38 -13.31
C ALA A 116 7.20 -2.74 -13.49
N ALA A 117 6.64 -3.64 -14.29
CA ALA A 117 7.27 -4.93 -14.62
C ALA A 117 8.63 -4.74 -15.30
N ALA A 118 8.72 -3.83 -16.26
CA ALA A 118 9.98 -3.51 -16.94
C ALA A 118 11.03 -2.93 -15.98
N LEU A 119 10.64 -2.01 -15.08
CA LEU A 119 11.52 -1.47 -14.03
C LEU A 119 12.00 -2.55 -13.05
N GLY A 120 11.16 -3.54 -12.78
CA GLY A 120 11.49 -4.68 -11.93
C GLY A 120 12.28 -5.78 -12.62
N GLY A 121 12.60 -5.64 -13.92
CA GLY A 121 13.32 -6.66 -14.71
C GLY A 121 12.50 -7.92 -14.99
N LEU A 122 11.16 -7.85 -14.94
CA LEU A 122 10.31 -8.97 -15.30
C LEU A 122 10.31 -9.19 -16.82
N PRO A 123 10.06 -10.43 -17.29
CA PRO A 123 9.96 -10.73 -18.72
C PRO A 123 8.90 -9.89 -19.44
N GLU A 124 9.08 -9.69 -20.74
CA GLU A 124 8.12 -9.01 -21.59
C GLU A 124 6.70 -9.63 -21.47
N GLY A 125 5.68 -8.79 -21.48
CA GLY A 125 4.29 -9.22 -21.32
C GLY A 125 3.84 -9.42 -19.88
N ARG A 126 4.72 -9.31 -18.88
CA ARG A 126 4.36 -9.35 -17.47
C ARG A 126 3.84 -7.99 -16.97
N LEU A 127 3.06 -8.08 -15.91
CA LEU A 127 2.47 -6.94 -15.22
C LEU A 127 2.92 -6.99 -13.76
N ALA A 128 3.38 -5.87 -13.21
CA ALA A 128 3.80 -5.83 -11.81
C ALA A 128 3.23 -4.64 -11.05
N GLU A 129 3.02 -4.83 -9.75
CA GLU A 129 2.88 -3.75 -8.78
C GLU A 129 4.23 -3.48 -8.11
N ALA A 130 4.50 -2.20 -7.84
CA ALA A 130 5.75 -1.75 -7.28
C ALA A 130 5.55 -1.20 -5.87
N PHE A 131 6.41 -1.61 -4.94
CA PHE A 131 6.37 -1.21 -3.54
C PHE A 131 7.75 -0.78 -3.05
N GLN A 132 7.77 0.16 -2.13
CA GLN A 132 8.87 0.32 -1.20
C GLN A 132 8.58 -0.52 0.04
N VAL A 133 9.50 -1.40 0.41
CA VAL A 133 9.35 -2.27 1.57
C VAL A 133 10.21 -1.76 2.71
N LEU A 134 9.59 -1.52 3.86
CA LEU A 134 10.26 -1.19 5.11
C LEU A 134 10.23 -2.40 6.03
N ASP A 135 11.40 -2.89 6.42
CA ASP A 135 11.55 -3.82 7.55
C ASP A 135 11.47 -3.00 8.85
N THR A 136 10.60 -3.41 9.75
CA THR A 136 10.39 -2.73 11.03
C THR A 136 10.96 -3.52 12.21
N GLN A 137 11.72 -4.57 11.95
CA GLN A 137 12.30 -5.46 12.98
C GLN A 137 13.55 -4.89 13.62
N GLY A 138 14.27 -4.01 12.90
CA GLY A 138 15.52 -3.38 13.31
C GLY A 138 15.49 -2.55 14.58
#